data_9cc8004b7e8629bca69b94ae5e20f19e
#
_entry.id   9cc8004b7e8629bca69b94ae5e20f19e
#
_cell.length_a   1.000
_cell.length_b   1.000
_cell.length_c   1.000
_cell.angle_alpha   90.00
_cell.angle_beta   90.00
_cell.angle_gamma   90.00
#
_symmetry.space_group_name_H-M   'P 1'
#
loop_
_entity.id
_entity.type
_entity.pdbx_description
1 polymer ?
#
loop_
_entity_poly.entity_id
_entity_poly.type
_entity_poly.pdbx_seq_one_letter_code
_entity_poly.pdbx_strand_id
1 'polypeptide(L)'
;MKANKNPLIITSLSIASVLLMIAVYFTPIWWVALTAPNYPEAAFPDGVRINFHMNGVFNGCRLVVKDEIIEEEALDCVHEMDTINHYVGMYPIAAGGPIERGFSPFLITLLILMVIGFAISDPKKRRIFLGVTFAVNAVWMTMTVYKEDGLNFQNEGYLYALMNQLDQDANDKSLDAVKVDSDIALRQLRDSLAGREVEGLDDEQTQSEKESAKAENDEGIDKQRLILQLKETYDNDLANNRVSDDWVGNGYQIMAWHYGKVLGRYFNNQDEIQPMVKTLRIATHVVFFGLIAAMLLLLIVGTQATKNLFYWLMILVPMALPVFFIIDYASWLWWYGHTLNDMGAFAVKPFMPTVFGEGKVAQFATFSYPSLGFGLMMLNSALLLTIALIRRKESL
;
A
#
# COMPACT_ATOMS: atom_id res chain seq x y z
N MET A 1 43.20 -26.08 3.85
CA MET A 1 42.12 -25.29 4.48
C MET A 1 40.94 -25.24 3.51
N LYS A 2 39.82 -25.91 3.81
CA LYS A 2 38.58 -25.74 3.01
C LYS A 2 38.09 -24.32 3.30
N ALA A 3 38.03 -23.47 2.28
CA ALA A 3 37.43 -22.13 2.41
C ALA A 3 36.01 -22.30 2.97
N ASN A 4 35.75 -21.59 4.06
CA ASN A 4 34.37 -21.60 4.65
C ASN A 4 33.42 -20.94 3.65
N LYS A 5 32.58 -21.75 2.96
CA LYS A 5 31.67 -21.27 1.92
C LYS A 5 30.39 -20.64 2.49
N ASN A 6 30.18 -20.75 3.81
CA ASN A 6 28.97 -20.29 4.46
C ASN A 6 28.70 -18.78 4.30
N PRO A 7 29.69 -17.85 4.41
CA PRO A 7 29.40 -16.43 4.24
C PRO A 7 28.91 -16.07 2.81
N LEU A 8 29.42 -16.75 1.78
CA LEU A 8 28.93 -16.54 0.41
C LEU A 8 27.48 -17.02 0.26
N ILE A 9 27.15 -18.17 0.83
CA ILE A 9 25.79 -18.74 0.80
C ILE A 9 24.82 -17.79 1.54
N ILE A 10 25.17 -17.31 2.72
CA ILE A 10 24.35 -16.37 3.49
C ILE A 10 24.12 -15.09 2.67
N THR A 11 25.17 -14.54 2.05
CA THR A 11 25.05 -13.32 1.23
C THR A 11 24.13 -13.55 0.03
N SER A 12 24.30 -14.64 -0.71
CA SER A 12 23.47 -14.94 -1.89
C SER A 12 22.02 -15.14 -1.51
N LEU A 13 21.73 -15.89 -0.45
CA LEU A 13 20.36 -16.08 0.06
C LEU A 13 19.74 -14.77 0.57
N SER A 14 20.54 -13.91 1.21
CA SER A 14 20.07 -12.60 1.65
C SER A 14 19.73 -11.68 0.49
N ILE A 15 20.50 -11.69 -0.59
CA ILE A 15 20.19 -10.95 -1.82
C ILE A 15 18.88 -11.48 -2.42
N ALA A 16 18.71 -12.80 -2.53
CA ALA A 16 17.48 -13.40 -3.01
C ALA A 16 16.26 -13.01 -2.13
N SER A 17 16.43 -13.01 -0.80
CA SER A 17 15.42 -12.56 0.15
C SER A 17 15.04 -11.09 -0.07
N VAL A 18 16.02 -10.20 -0.25
CA VAL A 18 15.77 -8.78 -0.53
C VAL A 18 14.97 -8.59 -1.82
N LEU A 19 15.35 -9.30 -2.89
CA LEU A 19 14.60 -9.25 -4.16
C LEU A 19 13.17 -9.76 -4.00
N LEU A 20 12.96 -10.83 -3.22
CA LEU A 20 11.62 -11.32 -2.91
C LEU A 20 10.81 -10.30 -2.11
N MET A 21 11.40 -9.62 -1.12
CA MET A 21 10.71 -8.58 -0.34
C MET A 21 10.30 -7.40 -1.21
N ILE A 22 11.14 -7.00 -2.16
CA ILE A 22 10.79 -5.98 -3.16
C ILE A 22 9.62 -6.47 -4.03
N ALA A 23 9.68 -7.70 -4.53
CA ALA A 23 8.59 -8.29 -5.32
C ALA A 23 7.26 -8.37 -4.53
N VAL A 24 7.31 -8.75 -3.25
CA VAL A 24 6.14 -8.77 -2.35
C VAL A 24 5.49 -7.40 -2.26
N TYR A 25 6.29 -6.32 -2.20
CA TYR A 25 5.76 -4.96 -2.09
C TYR A 25 4.88 -4.55 -3.28
N PHE A 26 5.23 -5.01 -4.49
CA PHE A 26 4.53 -4.67 -5.74
C PHE A 26 3.48 -5.71 -6.17
N THR A 27 3.34 -6.83 -5.45
CA THR A 27 2.39 -7.89 -5.82
C THR A 27 1.19 -7.93 -4.87
N PRO A 28 -0.01 -8.35 -5.34
CA PRO A 28 -1.14 -8.57 -4.46
C PRO A 28 -0.83 -9.69 -3.47
N ILE A 29 -1.08 -9.43 -2.18
CA ILE A 29 -0.85 -10.39 -1.09
C ILE A 29 -2.06 -11.29 -0.89
N TRP A 30 -3.26 -10.69 -0.99
CA TRP A 30 -4.52 -11.36 -0.75
C TRP A 30 -5.58 -10.86 -1.72
N TRP A 31 -6.62 -11.65 -1.97
CA TRP A 31 -7.77 -11.19 -2.69
C TRP A 31 -9.07 -11.65 -2.05
N VAL A 32 -10.10 -10.86 -2.22
CA VAL A 32 -11.46 -11.17 -1.83
C VAL A 32 -12.38 -10.94 -3.03
N ALA A 33 -13.32 -11.85 -3.23
CA ALA A 33 -14.38 -11.69 -4.21
C ALA A 33 -15.74 -11.99 -3.59
N LEU A 34 -16.76 -11.25 -4.02
CA LEU A 34 -18.15 -11.47 -3.65
C LEU A 34 -18.96 -11.82 -4.88
N THR A 35 -19.81 -12.83 -4.78
CA THR A 35 -20.79 -13.17 -5.81
C THR A 35 -22.20 -13.08 -5.24
N ALA A 36 -23.14 -12.58 -6.03
CA ALA A 36 -24.55 -12.50 -5.69
C ALA A 36 -25.40 -12.48 -6.96
N PRO A 37 -26.71 -12.79 -6.91
CA PRO A 37 -27.58 -12.74 -8.08
C PRO A 37 -27.60 -11.38 -8.81
N ASN A 38 -27.34 -10.30 -8.10
CA ASN A 38 -27.29 -8.94 -8.64
C ASN A 38 -25.99 -8.63 -9.44
N TYR A 39 -24.99 -9.49 -9.32
CA TYR A 39 -23.71 -9.36 -9.99
C TYR A 39 -23.56 -10.53 -11.00
N PRO A 40 -24.13 -10.38 -12.22
CA PRO A 40 -24.13 -11.47 -13.20
C PRO A 40 -22.71 -11.78 -13.66
N GLU A 41 -22.42 -13.06 -13.87
CA GLU A 41 -21.12 -13.58 -14.33
C GLU A 41 -20.67 -12.94 -15.66
N ALA A 42 -21.63 -12.53 -16.51
CA ALA A 42 -21.32 -11.83 -17.75
C ALA A 42 -20.65 -10.46 -17.56
N ALA A 43 -20.87 -9.79 -16.43
CA ALA A 43 -20.24 -8.50 -16.09
C ALA A 43 -19.12 -8.68 -15.04
N PHE A 44 -19.27 -9.66 -14.15
CA PHE A 44 -18.32 -9.96 -13.07
C PHE A 44 -17.89 -11.43 -13.12
N PRO A 45 -17.07 -11.85 -14.10
CA PRO A 45 -16.71 -13.26 -14.29
C PRO A 45 -15.98 -13.89 -13.09
N ASP A 46 -15.26 -13.09 -12.31
CA ASP A 46 -14.58 -13.50 -11.08
C ASP A 46 -15.31 -13.01 -9.81
N GLY A 47 -16.57 -12.56 -9.94
CA GLY A 47 -17.29 -11.82 -8.89
C GLY A 47 -16.77 -10.40 -8.72
N VAL A 48 -17.34 -9.67 -7.77
CA VAL A 48 -16.85 -8.34 -7.33
C VAL A 48 -15.55 -8.57 -6.56
N ARG A 49 -14.42 -8.41 -7.23
CA ARG A 49 -13.09 -8.79 -6.71
C ARG A 49 -12.22 -7.58 -6.39
N ILE A 50 -11.58 -7.61 -5.23
CA ILE A 50 -10.57 -6.64 -4.80
C ILE A 50 -9.27 -7.34 -4.43
N ASN A 51 -8.15 -6.65 -4.63
CA ASN A 51 -6.81 -7.14 -4.34
C ASN A 51 -6.16 -6.27 -3.23
N PHE A 52 -5.67 -6.94 -2.18
CA PHE A 52 -4.94 -6.30 -1.10
C PHE A 52 -3.45 -6.32 -1.37
N HIS A 53 -2.83 -5.15 -1.40
CA HIS A 53 -1.38 -4.92 -1.48
C HIS A 53 -0.88 -4.29 -0.18
N MET A 54 0.42 -4.19 -0.01
CA MET A 54 1.00 -3.50 1.17
C MET A 54 0.71 -2.00 1.19
N ASN A 55 0.48 -1.39 0.04
CA ASN A 55 0.28 0.07 -0.12
C ASN A 55 -1.17 0.47 -0.41
N GLY A 56 -2.10 -0.47 -0.49
CA GLY A 56 -3.51 -0.15 -0.70
C GLY A 56 -4.38 -1.34 -1.08
N VAL A 57 -5.64 -1.03 -1.36
CA VAL A 57 -6.63 -1.96 -1.94
C VAL A 57 -6.90 -1.49 -3.36
N PHE A 58 -6.85 -2.41 -4.31
CA PHE A 58 -6.95 -2.10 -5.73
C PHE A 58 -8.03 -2.95 -6.40
N ASN A 59 -8.53 -2.43 -7.51
CA ASN A 59 -9.51 -3.13 -8.34
C ASN A 59 -8.96 -4.49 -8.80
N GLY A 60 -9.76 -5.53 -8.62
CA GLY A 60 -9.43 -6.89 -9.04
C GLY A 60 -10.32 -7.41 -10.17
N CYS A 61 -11.29 -6.59 -10.63
CA CYS A 61 -12.15 -6.96 -11.74
C CYS A 61 -11.42 -6.86 -13.07
N ARG A 62 -11.78 -7.77 -13.98
CA ARG A 62 -11.22 -7.85 -15.33
C ARG A 62 -12.02 -7.00 -16.29
N LEU A 63 -11.32 -6.50 -17.30
CA LEU A 63 -11.96 -5.92 -18.47
C LEU A 63 -12.81 -6.98 -19.16
N VAL A 64 -14.09 -6.67 -19.39
CA VAL A 64 -15.00 -7.54 -20.14
C VAL A 64 -15.13 -7.01 -21.55
N VAL A 65 -14.53 -7.74 -22.50
CA VAL A 65 -14.65 -7.45 -23.93
C VAL A 65 -15.90 -8.15 -24.45
N LYS A 66 -16.93 -7.40 -24.84
CA LYS A 66 -18.10 -7.89 -25.58
C LYS A 66 -17.96 -7.55 -27.05
N ASP A 67 -18.45 -8.43 -27.95
CA ASP A 67 -18.34 -8.26 -29.41
C ASP A 67 -18.92 -6.95 -29.94
N GLU A 68 -19.79 -6.27 -29.19
CA GLU A 68 -20.49 -5.06 -29.62
C GLU A 68 -20.08 -3.78 -28.87
N ILE A 69 -19.45 -3.90 -27.70
CA ILE A 69 -19.03 -2.77 -26.86
C ILE A 69 -17.64 -3.08 -26.30
N ILE A 70 -16.64 -2.32 -26.74
CA ILE A 70 -15.31 -2.34 -26.13
C ILE A 70 -15.33 -1.29 -25.00
N GLU A 71 -15.42 -1.75 -23.76
CA GLU A 71 -15.16 -0.90 -22.61
C GLU A 71 -13.64 -0.85 -22.42
N GLU A 72 -13.05 0.33 -22.46
CA GLU A 72 -11.60 0.52 -22.29
C GLU A 72 -11.15 0.34 -20.83
N GLU A 73 -12.09 0.38 -19.89
CA GLU A 73 -11.81 0.25 -18.45
C GLU A 73 -12.61 -0.90 -17.82
N ALA A 74 -12.00 -1.58 -16.86
CA ALA A 74 -12.69 -2.59 -16.06
C ALA A 74 -13.64 -1.91 -15.06
N LEU A 75 -14.76 -2.59 -14.73
CA LEU A 75 -15.69 -2.13 -13.69
C LEU A 75 -14.95 -1.88 -12.36
N ASP A 76 -15.32 -0.83 -11.64
CA ASP A 76 -14.74 -0.51 -10.34
C ASP A 76 -15.30 -1.40 -9.23
N CYS A 77 -14.64 -2.54 -9.02
CA CYS A 77 -15.01 -3.49 -7.99
C CYS A 77 -14.64 -3.06 -6.57
N VAL A 78 -13.84 -2.02 -6.38
CA VAL A 78 -13.62 -1.42 -5.06
C VAL A 78 -14.88 -0.67 -4.64
N HIS A 79 -15.46 0.11 -5.56
CA HIS A 79 -16.72 0.80 -5.33
C HIS A 79 -17.88 -0.18 -5.06
N GLU A 80 -18.01 -1.21 -5.88
CA GLU A 80 -19.05 -2.23 -5.70
C GLU A 80 -18.92 -2.96 -4.35
N MET A 81 -17.67 -3.27 -3.93
CA MET A 81 -17.41 -3.88 -2.63
C MET A 81 -17.81 -2.96 -1.48
N ASP A 82 -17.51 -1.66 -1.57
CA ASP A 82 -17.86 -0.69 -0.55
C ASP A 82 -19.39 -0.49 -0.47
N THR A 83 -20.09 -0.55 -1.60
CA THR A 83 -21.57 -0.53 -1.66
C THR A 83 -22.18 -1.74 -0.94
N ILE A 84 -21.61 -2.95 -1.13
CA ILE A 84 -22.03 -4.16 -0.42
C ILE A 84 -21.73 -4.03 1.08
N ASN A 85 -20.59 -3.50 1.46
CA ASN A 85 -20.22 -3.25 2.85
C ASN A 85 -21.21 -2.27 3.52
N HIS A 86 -21.58 -1.19 2.83
CA HIS A 86 -22.60 -0.25 3.30
C HIS A 86 -23.94 -0.96 3.55
N TYR A 87 -24.39 -1.79 2.61
CA TYR A 87 -25.62 -2.56 2.78
C TYR A 87 -25.61 -3.43 4.04
N VAL A 88 -24.49 -4.05 4.35
CA VAL A 88 -24.29 -4.88 5.55
C VAL A 88 -24.20 -4.02 6.82
N GLY A 89 -23.81 -2.77 6.72
CA GLY A 89 -23.54 -1.85 7.83
C GLY A 89 -22.05 -1.77 8.18
N MET A 90 -21.20 -2.31 7.35
CA MET A 90 -19.74 -2.17 7.50
C MET A 90 -19.25 -0.86 6.89
N TYR A 91 -18.27 -0.25 7.54
CA TYR A 91 -17.50 0.82 6.91
C TYR A 91 -16.69 0.27 5.72
N PRO A 92 -16.31 1.14 4.75
CA PRO A 92 -15.54 0.71 3.57
C PRO A 92 -14.29 -0.07 3.94
N ILE A 93 -14.17 -1.33 3.50
CA ILE A 93 -13.00 -2.18 3.78
C ILE A 93 -11.74 -1.58 3.13
N ALA A 94 -11.89 -0.96 1.96
CA ALA A 94 -10.81 -0.29 1.27
C ALA A 94 -10.17 0.85 2.09
N ALA A 95 -10.91 1.47 3.04
CA ALA A 95 -10.36 2.45 3.98
C ALA A 95 -9.52 1.84 5.11
N GLY A 96 -9.62 0.52 5.34
CA GLY A 96 -8.89 -0.18 6.41
C GLY A 96 -7.38 -0.11 6.25
N GLY A 97 -6.67 -0.34 7.36
CA GLY A 97 -5.21 -0.32 7.41
C GLY A 97 -4.56 1.00 6.98
N PRO A 98 -5.09 2.21 7.33
CA PRO A 98 -4.52 3.46 6.84
C PRO A 98 -3.09 3.71 7.31
N ILE A 99 -2.72 3.21 8.50
CA ILE A 99 -1.36 3.30 9.04
C ILE A 99 -0.45 2.32 8.31
N GLU A 100 -0.85 1.07 8.20
CA GLU A 100 -0.10 0.01 7.53
C GLU A 100 0.23 0.42 6.10
N ARG A 101 -0.74 0.95 5.35
CA ARG A 101 -0.54 1.46 3.99
C ARG A 101 0.39 2.66 3.94
N GLY A 102 0.14 3.67 4.78
CA GLY A 102 0.93 4.90 4.82
C GLY A 102 2.38 4.68 5.25
N PHE A 103 2.62 3.70 6.15
CA PHE A 103 3.96 3.35 6.62
C PHE A 103 4.62 2.20 5.86
N SER A 104 3.91 1.55 4.91
CA SER A 104 4.41 0.38 4.17
C SER A 104 5.80 0.56 3.55
N PRO A 105 6.18 1.69 2.91
CA PRO A 105 7.50 1.83 2.30
C PRO A 105 8.62 1.87 3.35
N PHE A 106 8.37 2.47 4.52
CA PHE A 106 9.36 2.54 5.60
C PHE A 106 9.49 1.20 6.32
N LEU A 107 8.38 0.47 6.48
CA LEU A 107 8.35 -0.87 7.08
C LEU A 107 9.10 -1.87 6.22
N ILE A 108 8.81 -1.95 4.92
CA ILE A 108 9.49 -2.89 4.02
C ILE A 108 10.99 -2.55 3.93
N THR A 109 11.34 -1.25 3.88
CA THR A 109 12.72 -0.81 3.91
C THR A 109 13.41 -1.25 5.20
N LEU A 110 12.79 -1.04 6.37
CA LEU A 110 13.32 -1.49 7.65
C LEU A 110 13.57 -3.00 7.66
N LEU A 111 12.60 -3.81 7.19
CA LEU A 111 12.74 -5.27 7.13
C LEU A 111 13.89 -5.70 6.20
N ILE A 112 14.04 -5.06 5.05
CA ILE A 112 15.17 -5.30 4.12
C ILE A 112 16.49 -4.97 4.79
N LEU A 113 16.60 -3.81 5.46
CA LEU A 113 17.80 -3.40 6.16
C LEU A 113 18.16 -4.34 7.31
N MET A 114 17.16 -4.90 8.00
CA MET A 114 17.36 -5.92 9.03
C MET A 114 17.99 -7.19 8.43
N VAL A 115 17.50 -7.68 7.29
CA VAL A 115 18.03 -8.87 6.61
C VAL A 115 19.48 -8.64 6.17
N ILE A 116 19.77 -7.48 5.55
CA ILE A 116 21.15 -7.13 5.14
C ILE A 116 22.05 -6.99 6.38
N GLY A 117 21.58 -6.33 7.43
CA GLY A 117 22.30 -6.20 8.68
C GLY A 117 22.63 -7.54 9.32
N PHE A 118 21.71 -8.51 9.26
CA PHE A 118 21.96 -9.88 9.74
C PHE A 118 23.03 -10.60 8.92
N ALA A 119 23.07 -10.37 7.61
CA ALA A 119 24.07 -10.97 6.72
C ALA A 119 25.50 -10.50 7.02
N ILE A 120 25.67 -9.26 7.49
CA ILE A 120 26.99 -8.68 7.80
C ILE A 120 27.56 -9.32 9.08
N SER A 121 28.64 -10.09 8.92
CA SER A 121 29.27 -10.84 10.04
C SER A 121 30.04 -9.92 11.00
N ASP A 122 30.72 -8.88 10.49
CA ASP A 122 31.51 -7.95 11.29
C ASP A 122 30.61 -6.97 12.06
N PRO A 123 30.64 -6.96 13.41
CA PRO A 123 29.78 -6.09 14.23
C PRO A 123 30.04 -4.60 13.98
N LYS A 124 31.28 -4.18 13.66
CA LYS A 124 31.62 -2.77 13.40
C LYS A 124 31.01 -2.31 12.07
N LYS A 125 31.22 -3.10 11.02
CA LYS A 125 30.64 -2.82 9.68
C LYS A 125 29.13 -2.83 9.72
N ARG A 126 28.52 -3.79 10.42
CA ARG A 126 27.08 -3.88 10.63
C ARG A 126 26.52 -2.64 11.33
N ARG A 127 27.18 -2.16 12.39
CA ARG A 127 26.77 -0.96 13.12
C ARG A 127 26.81 0.28 12.24
N ILE A 128 27.89 0.47 11.48
CA ILE A 128 28.00 1.61 10.55
C ILE A 128 26.91 1.53 9.48
N PHE A 129 26.73 0.37 8.86
CA PHE A 129 25.72 0.15 7.84
C PHE A 129 24.31 0.47 8.37
N LEU A 130 23.89 -0.18 9.47
CA LEU A 130 22.58 0.03 10.06
C LEU A 130 22.40 1.47 10.57
N GLY A 131 23.46 2.09 11.14
CA GLY A 131 23.41 3.47 11.60
C GLY A 131 23.09 4.46 10.49
N VAL A 132 23.79 4.34 9.37
CA VAL A 132 23.57 5.20 8.19
C VAL A 132 22.20 4.93 7.57
N THR A 133 21.87 3.67 7.32
CA THR A 133 20.64 3.32 6.60
C THR A 133 19.38 3.54 7.44
N PHE A 134 19.41 3.30 8.75
CA PHE A 134 18.30 3.63 9.65
C PHE A 134 18.12 5.14 9.78
N ALA A 135 19.21 5.92 9.81
CA ALA A 135 19.11 7.38 9.79
C ALA A 135 18.45 7.89 8.50
N VAL A 136 18.83 7.34 7.34
CA VAL A 136 18.21 7.68 6.05
C VAL A 136 16.72 7.33 6.06
N ASN A 137 16.35 6.12 6.51
CA ASN A 137 14.95 5.70 6.59
C ASN A 137 14.14 6.57 7.56
N ALA A 138 14.72 6.94 8.70
CA ALA A 138 14.09 7.82 9.69
C ALA A 138 13.86 9.24 9.13
N VAL A 139 14.85 9.80 8.42
CA VAL A 139 14.73 11.10 7.77
C VAL A 139 13.66 11.05 6.67
N TRP A 140 13.68 10.02 5.81
CA TRP A 140 12.67 9.84 4.77
C TRP A 140 11.25 9.75 5.38
N MET A 141 11.06 8.90 6.39
CA MET A 141 9.79 8.78 7.10
C MET A 141 9.34 10.12 7.73
N THR A 142 10.26 10.87 8.35
CA THR A 142 9.96 12.18 8.95
C THR A 142 9.52 13.20 7.89
N MET A 143 10.24 13.23 6.77
CA MET A 143 9.90 14.13 5.66
C MET A 143 8.54 13.80 5.06
N THR A 144 8.22 12.52 4.88
CA THR A 144 6.93 12.09 4.30
C THR A 144 5.77 12.35 5.26
N VAL A 145 5.94 12.04 6.56
CA VAL A 145 4.82 12.06 7.52
C VAL A 145 4.53 13.46 8.04
N TYR A 146 5.57 14.29 8.28
CA TYR A 146 5.38 15.56 8.99
C TYR A 146 5.81 16.82 8.24
N LYS A 147 6.66 16.71 7.21
CA LYS A 147 7.10 17.90 6.48
C LYS A 147 6.01 18.39 5.54
N GLU A 148 5.91 19.69 5.33
CA GLU A 148 5.12 20.30 4.27
C GLU A 148 5.50 19.71 2.91
N ASP A 149 4.53 19.44 2.07
CA ASP A 149 4.66 18.73 0.79
C ASP A 149 5.29 17.32 0.90
N GLY A 150 5.12 16.67 2.06
CA GLY A 150 5.68 15.36 2.36
C GLY A 150 5.20 14.24 1.43
N LEU A 151 4.03 14.41 0.79
CA LEU A 151 3.48 13.44 -0.17
C LEU A 151 4.38 13.25 -1.39
N ASN A 152 5.24 14.23 -1.73
CA ASN A 152 6.24 14.06 -2.78
C ASN A 152 7.25 12.93 -2.50
N PHE A 153 7.40 12.52 -1.24
CA PHE A 153 8.29 11.43 -0.83
C PHE A 153 7.56 10.08 -0.67
N GLN A 154 6.22 10.06 -0.88
CA GLN A 154 5.42 8.84 -0.83
C GLN A 154 5.44 8.11 -2.18
N ASN A 155 5.09 6.81 -2.20
CA ASN A 155 4.99 6.08 -3.45
C ASN A 155 3.68 6.38 -4.18
N GLU A 156 3.73 6.29 -5.50
CA GLU A 156 2.63 6.59 -6.40
C GLU A 156 1.44 5.64 -6.21
N GLY A 157 1.69 4.34 -6.06
CA GLY A 157 0.63 3.36 -5.85
C GLY A 157 -0.20 3.63 -4.60
N TYR A 158 0.40 4.19 -3.53
CA TYR A 158 -0.33 4.64 -2.35
C TYR A 158 -1.24 5.83 -2.67
N LEU A 159 -0.72 6.84 -3.39
CA LEU A 159 -1.49 8.03 -3.79
C LEU A 159 -2.65 7.64 -4.72
N TYR A 160 -2.39 6.75 -5.67
CA TYR A 160 -3.40 6.20 -6.56
C TYR A 160 -4.51 5.47 -5.78
N ALA A 161 -4.14 4.64 -4.80
CA ALA A 161 -5.12 3.95 -3.95
C ALA A 161 -5.98 4.94 -3.13
N LEU A 162 -5.41 6.06 -2.66
CA LEU A 162 -6.18 7.11 -2.00
C LEU A 162 -7.17 7.78 -2.95
N MET A 163 -6.72 8.13 -4.16
CA MET A 163 -7.57 8.76 -5.16
C MET A 163 -8.70 7.85 -5.60
N ASN A 164 -8.41 6.59 -5.90
CA ASN A 164 -9.42 5.63 -6.33
C ASN A 164 -10.55 5.47 -5.31
N GLN A 165 -10.24 5.59 -4.02
CA GLN A 165 -11.26 5.58 -2.97
C GLN A 165 -12.07 6.88 -2.89
N LEU A 166 -11.55 8.01 -3.37
CA LEU A 166 -12.25 9.30 -3.42
C LEU A 166 -13.07 9.45 -4.69
N ASP A 167 -12.59 8.96 -5.82
CA ASP A 167 -13.25 9.04 -7.14
C ASP A 167 -14.57 8.25 -7.20
N GLN A 168 -14.81 7.35 -6.26
CA GLN A 168 -16.10 6.69 -6.11
C GLN A 168 -17.29 7.67 -5.92
N ASP A 169 -17.03 8.94 -5.58
CA ASP A 169 -18.03 10.01 -5.55
C ASP A 169 -18.21 10.74 -6.90
N ALA A 170 -17.40 10.38 -7.90
CA ALA A 170 -17.28 11.14 -9.14
C ALA A 170 -18.40 10.91 -10.18
N ASN A 171 -19.64 10.81 -9.75
CA ASN A 171 -20.76 11.40 -10.50
C ASN A 171 -20.63 12.94 -10.56
N ASP A 172 -19.55 13.50 -10.04
CA ASP A 172 -19.28 14.92 -10.04
C ASP A 172 -18.61 15.28 -11.37
N LYS A 173 -19.42 15.92 -12.25
CA LYS A 173 -19.04 16.39 -13.57
C LYS A 173 -17.76 17.26 -13.62
N SER A 174 -17.13 17.51 -12.46
CA SER A 174 -15.90 18.28 -12.34
C SER A 174 -14.65 17.48 -12.75
N LEU A 175 -14.62 16.16 -12.53
CA LEU A 175 -13.47 15.32 -12.91
C LEU A 175 -13.44 15.03 -14.42
N ASP A 176 -14.60 14.84 -15.04
CA ASP A 176 -14.68 14.74 -16.49
C ASP A 176 -14.30 16.07 -17.17
N ALA A 177 -14.62 17.22 -16.57
CA ALA A 177 -14.20 18.51 -17.05
C ALA A 177 -12.67 18.70 -16.94
N VAL A 178 -12.04 18.26 -15.84
CA VAL A 178 -10.58 18.33 -15.65
C VAL A 178 -9.85 17.35 -16.57
N LYS A 179 -10.37 16.13 -16.79
CA LYS A 179 -9.83 15.22 -17.81
C LYS A 179 -9.90 15.83 -19.21
N VAL A 180 -11.04 16.40 -19.59
CA VAL A 180 -11.23 17.04 -20.89
C VAL A 180 -10.33 18.27 -21.05
N ASP A 181 -10.21 19.13 -20.04
CA ASP A 181 -9.33 20.32 -20.09
C ASP A 181 -7.85 19.95 -20.12
N SER A 182 -7.42 18.91 -19.38
CA SER A 182 -6.03 18.47 -19.42
C SER A 182 -5.68 17.79 -20.75
N ASP A 183 -6.59 17.02 -21.34
CA ASP A 183 -6.37 16.41 -22.66
C ASP A 183 -6.36 17.45 -23.78
N ILE A 184 -7.18 18.50 -23.66
CA ILE A 184 -7.16 19.65 -24.59
C ILE A 184 -5.86 20.43 -24.42
N ALA A 185 -5.42 20.71 -23.19
CA ALA A 185 -4.16 21.39 -22.92
C ALA A 185 -2.94 20.59 -23.38
N LEU A 186 -2.93 19.26 -23.17
CA LEU A 186 -1.88 18.37 -23.65
C LEU A 186 -1.87 18.26 -25.18
N ARG A 187 -3.04 18.25 -25.84
CA ARG A 187 -3.11 18.30 -27.30
C ARG A 187 -2.59 19.62 -27.83
N GLN A 188 -3.00 20.77 -27.25
CA GLN A 188 -2.50 22.09 -27.64
C GLN A 188 -0.99 22.22 -27.41
N LEU A 189 -0.45 21.66 -26.31
CA LEU A 189 0.99 21.62 -26.05
C LEU A 189 1.72 20.74 -27.05
N ARG A 190 1.17 19.57 -27.37
CA ARG A 190 1.72 18.65 -28.38
C ARG A 190 1.71 19.30 -29.79
N ASP A 191 0.61 19.94 -30.15
CA ASP A 191 0.48 20.64 -31.45
C ASP A 191 1.43 21.84 -31.52
N SER A 192 1.65 22.57 -30.43
CA SER A 192 2.61 23.68 -30.37
C SER A 192 4.08 23.21 -30.42
N LEU A 193 4.37 21.99 -29.93
CA LEU A 193 5.70 21.38 -30.04
C LEU A 193 5.94 20.70 -31.40
N ALA A 194 4.90 20.13 -32.01
CA ALA A 194 4.99 19.54 -33.35
C ALA A 194 5.21 20.59 -34.49
N GLY A 195 4.90 21.84 -34.22
CA GLY A 195 5.17 22.96 -35.15
C GLY A 195 6.63 23.46 -35.19
N ARG A 196 7.56 22.85 -34.45
CA ARG A 196 8.99 23.11 -34.51
C ARG A 196 9.74 21.89 -35.02
N GLU A 197 9.71 21.70 -36.34
CA GLU A 197 10.67 20.82 -37.01
C GLU A 197 12.06 21.40 -36.89
N VAL A 198 12.95 20.68 -36.19
CA VAL A 198 14.40 20.83 -36.32
C VAL A 198 14.88 19.67 -37.19
N GLU A 199 15.22 19.98 -38.43
CA GLU A 199 15.84 19.03 -39.35
C GLU A 199 17.20 18.51 -38.82
N GLY A 200 17.31 17.19 -38.82
CA GLY A 200 18.57 16.45 -38.94
C GLY A 200 19.29 16.13 -37.66
N LEU A 201 19.14 14.88 -37.20
CA LEU A 201 20.21 14.04 -36.64
C LEU A 201 19.71 12.59 -36.42
N ASP A 202 20.60 11.64 -36.75
CA ASP A 202 20.42 10.21 -36.97
C ASP A 202 19.66 9.36 -35.95
N ASP A 203 18.94 8.37 -36.48
CA ASP A 203 17.69 7.74 -36.00
C ASP A 203 17.77 6.47 -35.13
N GLU A 204 18.83 6.07 -34.46
CA GLU A 204 18.81 4.82 -33.66
C GLU A 204 19.19 4.92 -32.18
N GLN A 205 19.95 5.91 -31.79
CA GLN A 205 20.26 6.11 -30.36
C GLN A 205 19.23 6.99 -29.64
N THR A 206 18.44 7.75 -30.38
CA THR A 206 17.47 8.72 -29.86
C THR A 206 16.16 8.06 -29.42
N GLN A 207 15.80 6.86 -29.89
CA GLN A 207 14.55 6.20 -29.51
C GLN A 207 14.61 5.61 -28.09
N SER A 208 15.71 4.96 -27.72
CA SER A 208 15.86 4.39 -26.37
C SER A 208 15.95 5.45 -25.26
N GLU A 209 16.63 6.57 -25.54
CA GLU A 209 16.68 7.72 -24.61
C GLU A 209 15.36 8.49 -24.54
N LYS A 210 14.63 8.60 -25.67
CA LYS A 210 13.31 9.22 -25.70
C LYS A 210 12.23 8.37 -25.04
N GLU A 211 12.30 7.03 -25.14
CA GLU A 211 11.40 6.14 -24.43
C GLU A 211 11.67 6.14 -22.93
N SER A 212 12.94 6.12 -22.51
CA SER A 212 13.33 6.20 -21.08
C SER A 212 12.96 7.58 -20.48
N ALA A 213 13.26 8.68 -21.18
CA ALA A 213 12.91 10.02 -20.73
C ALA A 213 11.38 10.29 -20.77
N LYS A 214 10.65 9.63 -21.68
CA LYS A 214 9.20 9.72 -21.76
C LYS A 214 8.52 8.93 -20.65
N ALA A 215 9.04 7.73 -20.30
CA ALA A 215 8.58 6.94 -19.17
C ALA A 215 8.84 7.67 -17.84
N GLU A 216 10.03 8.26 -17.66
CA GLU A 216 10.38 9.00 -16.46
C GLU A 216 9.60 10.32 -16.31
N ASN A 217 9.27 11.01 -17.41
CA ASN A 217 8.43 12.19 -17.41
C ASN A 217 6.93 11.85 -17.20
N ASP A 218 6.43 10.74 -17.74
CA ASP A 218 5.07 10.26 -17.53
C ASP A 218 4.85 9.86 -16.05
N GLU A 219 5.79 9.15 -15.41
CA GLU A 219 5.72 8.81 -13.99
C GLU A 219 5.70 10.05 -13.09
N GLY A 220 6.56 11.05 -13.36
CA GLY A 220 6.63 12.28 -12.56
C GLY A 220 5.38 13.18 -12.72
N ILE A 221 4.80 13.22 -13.90
CA ILE A 221 3.57 13.97 -14.18
C ILE A 221 2.38 13.30 -13.49
N ASP A 222 2.32 12.00 -13.50
CA ASP A 222 1.20 11.24 -12.91
C ASP A 222 1.16 11.41 -11.39
N LYS A 223 2.29 11.30 -10.71
CA LYS A 223 2.39 11.51 -9.26
C LYS A 223 2.00 12.92 -8.83
N GLN A 224 2.50 13.94 -9.51
CA GLN A 224 2.15 15.33 -9.22
C GLN A 224 0.67 15.61 -9.47
N ARG A 225 0.10 15.01 -10.50
CA ARG A 225 -1.33 15.08 -10.81
C ARG A 225 -2.16 14.48 -9.69
N LEU A 226 -1.78 13.28 -9.16
CA LEU A 226 -2.47 12.67 -8.01
C LEU A 226 -2.43 13.57 -6.77
N ILE A 227 -1.28 14.19 -6.47
CA ILE A 227 -1.15 15.12 -5.34
C ILE A 227 -2.03 16.37 -5.55
N LEU A 228 -2.08 16.89 -6.77
CA LEU A 228 -2.91 18.06 -7.11
C LEU A 228 -4.40 17.74 -6.95
N GLN A 229 -4.86 16.59 -7.44
CA GLN A 229 -6.24 16.13 -7.29
C GLN A 229 -6.61 15.93 -5.80
N LEU A 230 -5.71 15.34 -4.99
CA LEU A 230 -5.90 15.22 -3.54
C LEU A 230 -6.05 16.60 -2.89
N LYS A 231 -5.23 17.57 -3.31
CA LYS A 231 -5.29 18.95 -2.81
C LYS A 231 -6.59 19.63 -3.22
N GLU A 232 -7.02 19.54 -4.46
CA GLU A 232 -8.28 20.11 -4.94
C GLU A 232 -9.48 19.53 -4.17
N THR A 233 -9.48 18.23 -3.93
CA THR A 233 -10.53 17.58 -3.12
C THR A 233 -10.51 18.06 -1.66
N TYR A 234 -9.33 18.28 -1.09
CA TYR A 234 -9.17 18.83 0.26
C TYR A 234 -9.63 20.28 0.34
N ASP A 235 -9.22 21.12 -0.64
CA ASP A 235 -9.60 22.54 -0.71
C ASP A 235 -11.12 22.71 -0.88
N ASN A 236 -11.77 21.79 -1.60
CA ASN A 236 -13.23 21.75 -1.69
C ASN A 236 -13.88 21.41 -0.32
N ASP A 237 -13.31 20.48 0.44
CA ASP A 237 -13.78 20.18 1.80
C ASP A 237 -13.55 21.36 2.75
N LEU A 238 -12.46 22.11 2.59
CA LEU A 238 -12.18 23.33 3.35
C LEU A 238 -13.20 24.42 3.03
N ALA A 239 -13.49 24.65 1.74
CA ALA A 239 -14.48 25.62 1.30
C ALA A 239 -15.89 25.31 1.82
N ASN A 240 -16.21 24.02 2.01
CA ASN A 240 -17.49 23.56 2.56
C ASN A 240 -17.48 23.40 4.10
N ASN A 241 -16.47 23.90 4.79
CA ASN A 241 -16.30 23.80 6.26
C ASN A 241 -16.33 22.37 6.81
N ARG A 242 -15.90 21.38 6.01
CA ARG A 242 -15.76 19.99 6.43
C ARG A 242 -14.44 19.72 7.14
N VAL A 243 -13.44 20.53 6.86
CA VAL A 243 -12.13 20.57 7.52
C VAL A 243 -11.82 22.00 7.95
N SER A 244 -11.00 22.16 9.00
CA SER A 244 -10.65 23.47 9.57
C SER A 244 -9.22 23.91 9.26
N ASP A 245 -8.36 22.97 8.91
CA ASP A 245 -6.92 23.18 8.78
C ASP A 245 -6.56 23.41 7.32
N ASP A 246 -5.60 24.29 7.04
CA ASP A 246 -5.08 24.51 5.70
C ASP A 246 -4.35 23.27 5.17
N TRP A 247 -4.23 23.17 3.83
CA TRP A 247 -3.48 22.10 3.20
C TRP A 247 -1.99 22.17 3.54
N VAL A 248 -1.47 21.09 4.12
CA VAL A 248 -0.03 20.90 4.40
C VAL A 248 0.59 19.87 3.46
N GLY A 249 -0.19 18.96 2.89
CA GLY A 249 0.25 17.95 1.94
C GLY A 249 1.23 16.94 2.52
N ASN A 250 1.07 16.56 3.78
CA ASN A 250 1.91 15.55 4.44
C ASN A 250 1.11 14.30 4.81
N GLY A 251 1.83 13.20 5.07
CA GLY A 251 1.22 11.92 5.36
C GLY A 251 0.31 11.93 6.59
N TYR A 252 0.66 12.69 7.64
CA TYR A 252 -0.15 12.77 8.86
C TYR A 252 -1.51 13.41 8.60
N GLN A 253 -1.55 14.52 7.86
CA GLN A 253 -2.80 15.19 7.50
C GLN A 253 -3.66 14.32 6.60
N ILE A 254 -3.04 13.77 5.55
CA ILE A 254 -3.76 13.02 4.52
C ILE A 254 -4.34 11.72 5.07
N MET A 255 -3.59 10.95 5.85
CA MET A 255 -4.12 9.73 6.46
C MET A 255 -5.37 10.01 7.29
N ALA A 256 -5.35 11.05 8.13
CA ALA A 256 -6.46 11.39 9.00
C ALA A 256 -7.68 11.93 8.24
N TRP A 257 -7.46 12.85 7.29
CA TRP A 257 -8.53 13.44 6.48
C TRP A 257 -9.18 12.40 5.57
N HIS A 258 -8.37 11.67 4.79
CA HIS A 258 -8.85 10.65 3.86
C HIS A 258 -9.66 9.57 4.59
N TYR A 259 -9.14 9.07 5.73
CA TYR A 259 -9.83 8.07 6.53
C TYR A 259 -11.21 8.56 6.98
N GLY A 260 -11.29 9.76 7.55
CA GLY A 260 -12.56 10.35 7.98
C GLY A 260 -13.53 10.60 6.83
N LYS A 261 -13.02 11.03 5.66
CA LYS A 261 -13.83 11.28 4.46
C LYS A 261 -14.42 9.99 3.90
N VAL A 262 -13.62 8.95 3.74
CA VAL A 262 -14.09 7.66 3.21
C VAL A 262 -15.04 6.96 4.18
N LEU A 263 -14.79 6.99 5.49
CA LEU A 263 -15.75 6.47 6.48
C LEU A 263 -17.08 7.22 6.44
N GLY A 264 -17.05 8.55 6.28
CA GLY A 264 -18.23 9.41 6.26
C GLY A 264 -19.08 9.31 5.00
N ARG A 265 -18.59 8.65 3.96
CA ARG A 265 -19.28 8.56 2.67
C ARG A 265 -20.66 7.95 2.79
N TYR A 266 -20.79 6.82 3.44
CA TYR A 266 -22.02 6.06 3.53
C TYR A 266 -22.76 6.28 4.86
N PHE A 267 -22.01 6.42 5.94
CA PHE A 267 -22.53 6.61 7.28
C PHE A 267 -22.03 7.93 7.85
N ASN A 268 -22.61 9.03 7.43
CA ASN A 268 -22.17 10.37 7.83
C ASN A 268 -22.53 10.69 9.30
N ASN A 269 -22.08 9.85 10.22
CA ASN A 269 -22.25 10.00 11.66
C ASN A 269 -20.93 10.50 12.28
N GLN A 270 -20.82 11.80 12.51
CA GLN A 270 -19.61 12.42 13.05
C GLN A 270 -19.29 11.96 14.47
N ASP A 271 -20.29 11.59 15.27
CA ASP A 271 -20.09 11.12 16.65
C ASP A 271 -19.35 9.77 16.69
N GLU A 272 -19.49 8.95 15.66
CA GLU A 272 -18.76 7.69 15.52
C GLU A 272 -17.41 7.87 14.80
N ILE A 273 -17.38 8.69 13.75
CA ILE A 273 -16.20 8.85 12.89
C ILE A 273 -15.08 9.65 13.59
N GLN A 274 -15.42 10.73 14.30
CA GLN A 274 -14.42 11.58 14.94
C GLN A 274 -13.56 10.85 15.99
N PRO A 275 -14.09 9.98 16.85
CA PRO A 275 -13.27 9.14 17.72
C PRO A 275 -12.30 8.21 16.95
N MET A 276 -12.73 7.64 15.81
CA MET A 276 -11.88 6.79 14.98
C MET A 276 -10.73 7.58 14.37
N VAL A 277 -11.00 8.75 13.80
CA VAL A 277 -9.99 9.65 13.23
C VAL A 277 -9.00 10.13 14.31
N LYS A 278 -9.51 10.46 15.50
CA LYS A 278 -8.65 10.83 16.64
C LYS A 278 -7.74 9.68 17.06
N THR A 279 -8.28 8.47 17.12
CA THR A 279 -7.50 7.26 17.43
C THR A 279 -6.42 7.03 16.37
N LEU A 280 -6.75 7.20 15.08
CA LEU A 280 -5.81 7.09 13.99
C LEU A 280 -4.66 8.11 14.11
N ARG A 281 -4.97 9.37 14.43
CA ARG A 281 -3.96 10.41 14.66
C ARG A 281 -2.98 10.02 15.78
N ILE A 282 -3.48 9.50 16.90
CA ILE A 282 -2.64 9.01 18.00
C ILE A 282 -1.81 7.81 17.54
N ALA A 283 -2.42 6.83 16.87
CA ALA A 283 -1.76 5.63 16.40
C ALA A 283 -0.64 5.96 15.38
N THR A 284 -0.83 6.97 14.53
CA THR A 284 0.21 7.47 13.61
C THR A 284 1.46 7.91 14.38
N HIS A 285 1.31 8.67 15.47
CA HIS A 285 2.44 9.06 16.31
C HIS A 285 3.06 7.86 17.01
N VAL A 286 2.25 6.95 17.55
CA VAL A 286 2.74 5.75 18.26
C VAL A 286 3.56 4.87 17.31
N VAL A 287 3.09 4.63 16.09
CA VAL A 287 3.82 3.82 15.10
C VAL A 287 5.09 4.56 14.65
N PHE A 288 5.02 5.85 14.36
CA PHE A 288 6.19 6.65 13.98
C PHE A 288 7.31 6.56 15.02
N PHE A 289 7.01 6.90 16.29
CA PHE A 289 7.99 6.86 17.36
C PHE A 289 8.39 5.44 17.73
N GLY A 290 7.47 4.47 17.59
CA GLY A 290 7.76 3.05 17.76
C GLY A 290 8.79 2.53 16.75
N LEU A 291 8.68 2.90 15.49
CA LEU A 291 9.66 2.55 14.45
C LEU A 291 11.02 3.20 14.72
N ILE A 292 11.06 4.48 15.13
CA ILE A 292 12.32 5.14 15.52
C ILE A 292 12.94 4.41 16.71
N ALA A 293 12.16 4.09 17.75
CA ALA A 293 12.65 3.37 18.91
C ALA A 293 13.16 1.96 18.55
N ALA A 294 12.48 1.24 17.66
CA ALA A 294 12.91 -0.07 17.17
C ALA A 294 14.24 0.01 16.41
N MET A 295 14.40 0.99 15.51
CA MET A 295 15.67 1.23 14.80
C MET A 295 16.82 1.55 15.77
N LEU A 296 16.59 2.42 16.75
CA LEU A 296 17.59 2.75 17.78
C LEU A 296 17.95 1.53 18.65
N LEU A 297 16.96 0.77 19.09
CA LEU A 297 17.17 -0.44 19.88
C LEU A 297 17.98 -1.47 19.08
N LEU A 298 17.61 -1.74 17.84
CA LEU A 298 18.35 -2.66 16.95
C LEU A 298 19.79 -2.16 16.69
N LEU A 299 20.00 -0.86 16.57
CA LEU A 299 21.34 -0.27 16.38
C LEU A 299 22.21 -0.43 17.64
N ILE A 300 21.67 -0.16 18.82
CA ILE A 300 22.44 -0.17 20.07
C ILE A 300 22.71 -1.58 20.54
N VAL A 301 21.69 -2.44 20.59
CA VAL A 301 21.77 -3.76 21.22
C VAL A 301 22.01 -4.89 20.20
N GLY A 302 21.33 -4.85 19.04
CA GLY A 302 21.41 -5.88 18.01
C GLY A 302 22.77 -5.95 17.31
N THR A 303 23.57 -4.89 17.37
CA THR A 303 24.92 -4.85 16.74
C THR A 303 26.03 -5.33 17.66
N GLN A 304 25.77 -5.59 18.96
CA GLN A 304 26.83 -5.89 19.92
C GLN A 304 27.37 -7.31 19.81
N ALA A 305 26.53 -8.34 19.81
CA ALA A 305 26.97 -9.73 19.77
C ALA A 305 25.95 -10.66 19.07
N THR A 306 26.45 -11.71 18.39
CA THR A 306 25.63 -12.75 17.75
C THR A 306 24.84 -13.61 18.73
N LYS A 307 25.20 -13.62 20.01
CA LYS A 307 24.47 -14.32 21.09
C LYS A 307 23.30 -13.50 21.64
N ASN A 308 23.14 -12.24 21.25
CA ASN A 308 22.10 -11.36 21.73
C ASN A 308 20.76 -11.65 21.01
N LEU A 309 19.67 -11.70 21.75
CA LEU A 309 18.31 -11.87 21.21
C LEU A 309 17.99 -10.85 20.11
N PHE A 310 18.37 -9.58 20.28
CA PHE A 310 18.11 -8.52 19.31
C PHE A 310 18.84 -8.71 17.97
N TYR A 311 19.96 -9.42 17.96
CA TYR A 311 20.61 -9.83 16.72
C TYR A 311 19.70 -10.80 15.93
N TRP A 312 19.07 -11.74 16.61
CA TRP A 312 18.18 -12.71 15.99
C TRP A 312 16.84 -12.10 15.55
N LEU A 313 16.37 -11.03 16.22
CA LEU A 313 15.19 -10.31 15.78
C LEU A 313 15.36 -9.72 14.37
N MET A 314 16.59 -9.38 13.95
CA MET A 314 16.86 -8.89 12.59
C MET A 314 16.47 -9.89 11.49
N ILE A 315 16.36 -11.17 11.80
CA ILE A 315 15.91 -12.18 10.83
C ILE A 315 14.55 -12.78 11.20
N LEU A 316 14.23 -12.92 12.49
CA LEU A 316 12.98 -13.52 12.95
C LEU A 316 11.78 -12.64 12.64
N VAL A 317 11.90 -11.31 12.75
CA VAL A 317 10.81 -10.37 12.44
C VAL A 317 10.46 -10.40 10.95
N PRO A 318 11.40 -10.23 10.00
CA PRO A 318 11.09 -10.39 8.58
C PRO A 318 10.57 -11.79 8.21
N MET A 319 11.04 -12.85 8.88
CA MET A 319 10.58 -14.21 8.67
C MET A 319 9.13 -14.41 9.11
N ALA A 320 8.67 -13.68 10.14
CA ALA A 320 7.31 -13.78 10.67
C ALA A 320 6.27 -12.96 9.85
N LEU A 321 6.67 -12.27 8.80
CA LEU A 321 5.81 -11.38 8.01
C LEU A 321 4.50 -12.04 7.54
N PRO A 322 4.46 -13.29 7.01
CA PRO A 322 3.20 -13.92 6.60
C PRO A 322 2.25 -14.16 7.78
N VAL A 323 2.79 -14.52 8.95
CA VAL A 323 1.98 -14.73 10.17
C VAL A 323 1.41 -13.40 10.65
N PHE A 324 2.23 -12.35 10.65
CA PHE A 324 1.80 -11.01 11.02
C PHE A 324 0.68 -10.53 10.09
N PHE A 325 0.81 -10.70 8.78
CA PHE A 325 -0.22 -10.34 7.82
C PHE A 325 -1.57 -11.02 8.11
N ILE A 326 -1.56 -12.34 8.40
CA ILE A 326 -2.82 -13.07 8.70
C ILE A 326 -3.47 -12.54 9.99
N ILE A 327 -2.67 -12.25 11.02
CA ILE A 327 -3.18 -11.73 12.30
C ILE A 327 -3.78 -10.33 12.07
N ASP A 328 -3.07 -9.47 11.37
CA ASP A 328 -3.47 -8.10 11.06
C ASP A 328 -4.78 -8.07 10.24
N TYR A 329 -4.80 -8.81 9.13
CA TYR A 329 -5.97 -8.95 8.26
C TYR A 329 -7.19 -9.52 8.99
N ALA A 330 -7.01 -10.58 9.79
CA ALA A 330 -8.09 -11.17 10.58
C ALA A 330 -8.60 -10.19 11.65
N SER A 331 -7.71 -9.41 12.27
CA SER A 331 -8.07 -8.40 13.28
C SER A 331 -8.90 -7.28 12.67
N TRP A 332 -8.54 -6.78 11.47
CA TRP A 332 -9.32 -5.79 10.75
C TRP A 332 -10.71 -6.32 10.38
N LEU A 333 -10.82 -7.51 9.83
CA LEU A 333 -12.11 -8.12 9.51
C LEU A 333 -12.97 -8.34 10.75
N TRP A 334 -12.35 -8.80 11.85
CA TRP A 334 -13.05 -8.93 13.13
C TRP A 334 -13.61 -7.59 13.60
N TRP A 335 -12.78 -6.54 13.55
CA TRP A 335 -13.20 -5.21 13.96
C TRP A 335 -14.37 -4.69 13.10
N TYR A 336 -14.28 -4.80 11.77
CA TYR A 336 -15.37 -4.40 10.88
C TYR A 336 -16.65 -5.15 11.16
N GLY A 337 -16.59 -6.44 11.36
CA GLY A 337 -17.79 -7.26 11.64
C GLY A 337 -18.41 -7.03 13.02
N HIS A 338 -17.65 -6.45 13.98
CA HIS A 338 -18.12 -6.14 15.33
C HIS A 338 -18.46 -4.67 15.54
N THR A 339 -18.16 -3.81 14.57
CA THR A 339 -18.41 -2.36 14.62
C THR A 339 -19.38 -1.98 13.48
N LEU A 340 -20.49 -2.70 13.39
CA LEU A 340 -21.49 -2.45 12.36
C LEU A 340 -22.34 -1.22 12.71
N ASN A 341 -22.57 -0.35 11.73
CA ASN A 341 -23.45 0.79 11.85
C ASN A 341 -24.91 0.33 11.90
N ASP A 342 -25.73 1.01 12.72
CA ASP A 342 -27.14 0.66 12.90
C ASP A 342 -28.02 0.96 11.68
N MET A 343 -27.55 1.80 10.76
CA MET A 343 -28.20 2.08 9.48
C MET A 343 -28.07 0.95 8.46
N GLY A 344 -27.16 -0.02 8.67
CA GLY A 344 -27.03 -1.18 7.81
C GLY A 344 -28.27 -2.08 7.84
N ALA A 345 -28.63 -2.65 6.69
CA ALA A 345 -29.79 -3.55 6.55
C ALA A 345 -29.61 -4.92 7.21
N PHE A 346 -28.38 -5.25 7.64
CA PHE A 346 -28.06 -6.55 8.20
C PHE A 346 -28.53 -6.69 9.66
N ALA A 347 -29.44 -7.63 9.89
CA ALA A 347 -30.07 -7.81 11.20
C ALA A 347 -29.24 -8.66 12.19
N VAL A 348 -28.30 -9.46 11.70
CA VAL A 348 -27.47 -10.33 12.54
C VAL A 348 -26.15 -9.62 12.86
N LYS A 349 -26.02 -9.13 14.08
CA LYS A 349 -24.85 -8.39 14.58
C LYS A 349 -24.39 -9.03 15.90
N PRO A 350 -23.07 -9.13 16.17
CA PRO A 350 -21.97 -9.01 15.23
C PRO A 350 -21.76 -10.26 14.37
N PHE A 351 -20.94 -10.17 13.32
CA PHE A 351 -20.53 -11.33 12.53
C PHE A 351 -19.03 -11.28 12.22
N MET A 352 -18.48 -12.39 11.77
CA MET A 352 -17.08 -12.48 11.33
C MET A 352 -17.04 -12.61 9.81
N PRO A 353 -16.53 -11.62 9.06
CA PRO A 353 -16.27 -11.77 7.63
C PRO A 353 -15.30 -12.93 7.35
N THR A 354 -15.38 -13.52 6.17
CA THR A 354 -14.57 -14.66 5.77
C THR A 354 -13.09 -14.26 5.66
N VAL A 355 -12.26 -14.77 6.56
CA VAL A 355 -10.80 -14.53 6.53
C VAL A 355 -10.14 -15.41 5.49
N PHE A 356 -10.52 -16.69 5.40
CA PHE A 356 -9.95 -17.65 4.47
C PHE A 356 -11.00 -18.65 4.00
N GLY A 357 -11.00 -18.94 2.70
CA GLY A 357 -11.90 -19.92 2.08
C GLY A 357 -13.21 -19.29 1.60
N GLU A 358 -14.28 -20.05 1.67
CA GLU A 358 -15.61 -19.65 1.23
C GLU A 358 -16.53 -19.40 2.42
N GLY A 359 -17.38 -18.40 2.31
CA GLY A 359 -18.42 -18.08 3.28
C GLY A 359 -19.68 -17.59 2.61
N LYS A 360 -20.81 -17.60 3.35
CA LYS A 360 -22.06 -17.03 2.87
C LYS A 360 -22.63 -16.07 3.92
N VAL A 361 -23.02 -14.89 3.45
CA VAL A 361 -23.69 -13.87 4.26
C VAL A 361 -24.91 -13.37 3.48
N ALA A 362 -26.10 -13.72 3.93
CA ALA A 362 -27.35 -13.46 3.22
C ALA A 362 -27.32 -14.07 1.79
N GLN A 363 -27.47 -13.22 0.77
CA GLN A 363 -27.41 -13.63 -0.65
C GLN A 363 -26.00 -13.62 -1.23
N PHE A 364 -25.00 -13.15 -0.46
CA PHE A 364 -23.61 -13.03 -0.92
C PHE A 364 -22.81 -14.29 -0.58
N ALA A 365 -22.09 -14.83 -1.56
CA ALA A 365 -21.04 -15.79 -1.33
C ALA A 365 -19.69 -15.05 -1.38
N THR A 366 -18.88 -15.22 -0.36
CA THR A 366 -17.57 -14.57 -0.19
C THR A 366 -16.46 -15.58 -0.42
N PHE A 367 -15.47 -15.20 -1.20
CA PHE A 367 -14.25 -15.95 -1.46
C PHE A 367 -13.06 -15.13 -0.99
N SER A 368 -12.20 -15.69 -0.15
CA SER A 368 -11.05 -15.00 0.44
C SER A 368 -9.83 -15.91 0.41
N TYR A 369 -8.82 -15.56 -0.39
CA TYR A 369 -7.68 -16.44 -0.62
C TYR A 369 -6.35 -15.67 -0.77
N PRO A 370 -5.21 -16.35 -0.45
CA PRO A 370 -3.89 -15.80 -0.69
C PRO A 370 -3.63 -15.60 -2.18
N SER A 371 -2.87 -14.56 -2.51
CA SER A 371 -2.41 -14.26 -3.86
C SER A 371 -0.90 -14.52 -4.01
N LEU A 372 -0.33 -14.13 -5.15
CA LEU A 372 1.08 -14.34 -5.46
C LEU A 372 2.01 -13.77 -4.37
N GLY A 373 1.75 -12.56 -3.89
CA GLY A 373 2.58 -11.90 -2.87
C GLY A 373 2.66 -12.69 -1.57
N PHE A 374 1.56 -13.34 -1.13
CA PHE A 374 1.60 -14.22 0.04
C PHE A 374 2.47 -15.46 -0.19
N GLY A 375 2.40 -16.06 -1.37
CA GLY A 375 3.30 -17.16 -1.75
C GLY A 375 4.78 -16.76 -1.72
N LEU A 376 5.09 -15.56 -2.22
CA LEU A 376 6.44 -14.99 -2.16
C LEU A 376 6.89 -14.70 -0.72
N MET A 377 5.99 -14.24 0.16
CA MET A 377 6.28 -14.06 1.60
C MET A 377 6.63 -15.39 2.27
N MET A 378 5.88 -16.47 1.97
CA MET A 378 6.18 -17.82 2.48
C MET A 378 7.53 -18.33 1.99
N LEU A 379 7.84 -18.14 0.71
CA LEU A 379 9.13 -18.50 0.15
C LEU A 379 10.26 -17.71 0.81
N ASN A 380 10.07 -16.40 1.01
CA ASN A 380 11.02 -15.55 1.70
C ASN A 380 11.27 -16.03 3.14
N SER A 381 10.20 -16.40 3.87
CA SER A 381 10.32 -16.95 5.23
C SER A 381 11.15 -18.24 5.26
N ALA A 382 10.99 -19.14 4.28
CA ALA A 382 11.79 -20.35 4.15
C ALA A 382 13.27 -20.05 3.86
N LEU A 383 13.56 -19.05 3.03
CA LEU A 383 14.94 -18.59 2.79
C LEU A 383 15.57 -18.01 4.06
N LEU A 384 14.85 -17.15 4.77
CA LEU A 384 15.32 -16.53 6.02
C LEU A 384 15.55 -17.58 7.11
N LEU A 385 14.69 -18.59 7.22
CA LEU A 385 14.89 -19.72 8.10
C LEU A 385 16.20 -20.46 7.76
N THR A 386 16.44 -20.72 6.48
CA THR A 386 17.68 -21.36 6.01
C THR A 386 18.92 -20.55 6.41
N ILE A 387 18.89 -19.22 6.19
CA ILE A 387 19.97 -18.30 6.59
C ILE A 387 20.19 -18.38 8.12
N ALA A 388 19.11 -18.34 8.90
CA ALA A 388 19.17 -18.43 10.35
C ALA A 388 19.82 -19.74 10.83
N LEU A 389 19.45 -20.88 10.24
CA LEU A 389 20.03 -22.19 10.59
C LEU A 389 21.52 -22.28 10.24
N ILE A 390 21.93 -21.76 9.07
CA ILE A 390 23.36 -21.71 8.68
C ILE A 390 24.16 -20.85 9.67
N ARG A 391 23.64 -19.66 10.00
CA ARG A 391 24.29 -18.74 10.95
C ARG A 391 24.37 -19.33 12.37
N ARG A 392 23.33 -20.03 12.82
CA ARG A 392 23.33 -20.70 14.12
C ARG A 392 24.42 -21.77 14.20
N LYS A 393 24.61 -22.55 13.13
CA LYS A 393 25.68 -23.56 13.06
C LYS A 393 27.10 -22.95 13.10
N GLU A 394 27.26 -21.72 12.62
CA GLU A 394 28.55 -21.00 12.71
C GLU A 394 28.82 -20.45 14.12
N SER A 395 27.76 -20.17 14.91
CA SER A 395 27.88 -19.59 16.24
C SER A 395 28.03 -20.63 17.36
N LEU A 396 27.82 -21.91 17.07
CA LEU A 396 28.09 -23.07 17.93
C LEU A 396 29.53 -23.57 17.78
#